data_fc76e88a2d63b0d34f0165d405e58dbf
#
_entry.id   fc76e88a2d63b0d34f0165d405e58dbf
#
_cell.length_a   1.000
_cell.length_b   1.000
_cell.length_c   1.000
_cell.angle_alpha   90.00
_cell.angle_beta   90.00
_cell.angle_gamma   90.00
#
_symmetry.space_group_name_H-M   'P 1'
#
loop_
_entity.id
_entity.type
_entity.pdbx_description
1 polymer ?
#
loop_
_entity_poly.entity_id
_entity_poly.type
_entity_poly.pdbx_seq_one_letter_code
_entity_poly.pdbx_strand_id
1 'polypeptide(L)'
;MVTTQNVSWTDIENLIETLSNNILKLPRSFSSISTLSRGGLVPSRLLADSLDIKKIFVDQSIVSSDSLFVDDIFDTGKSFNDTISKVDNPSKFIFVTLFARRGMKYPKQLIYGTKTSDNSYVVFPWDKLEFENNFK
;
A
#
# COMPACT_ATOMS: atom_id res chain seq x y z
N MET A 1 -13.65 -16.96 -16.58
CA MET A 1 -12.17 -16.90 -16.50
C MET A 1 -11.73 -15.56 -15.93
N VAL A 2 -10.84 -15.57 -14.96
CA VAL A 2 -10.32 -14.35 -14.37
C VAL A 2 -9.09 -13.89 -15.16
N THR A 3 -9.10 -12.65 -15.63
CA THR A 3 -7.90 -12.04 -16.21
C THR A 3 -7.01 -11.53 -15.09
N THR A 4 -5.70 -11.67 -15.23
CA THR A 4 -4.74 -11.29 -14.19
C THR A 4 -3.67 -10.36 -14.71
N GLN A 5 -3.22 -9.48 -13.81
CA GLN A 5 -1.98 -8.74 -13.98
C GLN A 5 -0.98 -9.32 -12.98
N ASN A 6 -0.01 -10.06 -13.48
CA ASN A 6 0.99 -10.72 -12.64
C ASN A 6 2.15 -9.78 -12.37
N VAL A 7 2.51 -9.65 -11.10
CA VAL A 7 3.56 -8.75 -10.63
C VAL A 7 4.75 -9.58 -10.19
N SER A 8 5.92 -9.26 -10.72
CA SER A 8 7.16 -9.94 -10.37
C SER A 8 7.85 -9.26 -9.18
N TRP A 9 8.83 -9.96 -8.59
CA TRP A 9 9.67 -9.36 -7.55
C TRP A 9 10.47 -8.16 -8.09
N THR A 10 10.90 -8.20 -9.35
CA THR A 10 11.58 -7.07 -9.98
C THR A 10 10.64 -5.86 -10.06
N ASP A 11 9.37 -6.07 -10.43
CA ASP A 11 8.37 -5.01 -10.44
C ASP A 11 8.22 -4.40 -9.04
N ILE A 12 8.16 -5.24 -8.01
CA ILE A 12 8.05 -4.79 -6.62
C ILE A 12 9.25 -3.94 -6.22
N GLU A 13 10.47 -4.38 -6.52
CA GLU A 13 11.69 -3.61 -6.20
C GLU A 13 11.65 -2.22 -6.83
N ASN A 14 11.24 -2.13 -8.08
CA ASN A 14 11.13 -0.86 -8.80
C ASN A 14 10.06 0.05 -8.19
N LEU A 15 8.93 -0.51 -7.79
CA LEU A 15 7.85 0.24 -7.14
C LEU A 15 8.28 0.76 -5.76
N ILE A 16 8.97 -0.05 -4.98
CA ILE A 16 9.49 0.36 -3.66
C ILE A 16 10.48 1.52 -3.82
N GLU A 17 11.35 1.47 -4.81
CA GLU A 17 12.30 2.55 -5.09
C GLU A 17 11.56 3.84 -5.46
N THR A 18 10.60 3.76 -6.36
CA THR A 18 9.78 4.90 -6.78
C THR A 18 9.04 5.51 -5.59
N LEU A 19 8.39 4.69 -4.79
CA LEU A 19 7.65 5.14 -3.62
C LEU A 19 8.58 5.77 -2.58
N SER A 20 9.71 5.15 -2.29
CA SER A 20 10.67 5.67 -1.33
C SER A 20 11.18 7.05 -1.73
N ASN A 21 11.51 7.23 -3.02
CA ASN A 21 11.94 8.53 -3.53
C ASN A 21 10.86 9.59 -3.38
N ASN A 22 9.61 9.25 -3.66
CA ASN A 22 8.49 10.18 -3.53
C ASN A 22 8.21 10.54 -2.06
N ILE A 23 8.27 9.56 -1.17
CA ILE A 23 8.04 9.77 0.26
C ILE A 23 9.14 10.65 0.85
N LEU A 24 10.41 10.44 0.48
CA LEU A 24 11.54 11.22 0.97
C LEU A 24 11.49 12.69 0.52
N LYS A 25 10.73 13.01 -0.54
CA LYS A 25 10.53 14.40 -0.97
C LYS A 25 9.50 15.14 -0.14
N LEU A 26 8.71 14.46 0.68
CA LEU A 26 7.73 15.11 1.54
C LEU A 26 8.45 15.94 2.61
N PRO A 27 7.89 17.11 2.98
CA PRO A 27 8.50 17.98 4.00
C PRO A 27 8.18 17.49 5.42
N ARG A 28 8.27 16.19 5.65
CA ARG A 28 8.04 15.57 6.95
C ARG A 28 8.67 14.17 6.98
N SER A 29 8.86 13.66 8.18
CA SER A 29 9.31 12.29 8.41
C SER A 29 8.24 11.49 9.15
N PHE A 30 8.37 10.16 9.10
CA PHE A 30 7.43 9.26 9.75
C PHE A 30 8.18 8.41 10.78
N SER A 31 7.58 8.27 11.97
CA SER A 31 8.17 7.51 13.06
C SER A 31 7.94 6.00 12.95
N SER A 32 6.93 5.62 12.17
CA SER A 32 6.50 4.22 12.04
C SER A 32 5.77 4.00 10.71
N ILE A 33 5.56 2.74 10.41
CA ILE A 33 4.62 2.31 9.36
C ILE A 33 3.45 1.64 10.06
N SER A 34 2.25 1.86 9.54
CA SER A 34 1.03 1.14 9.94
C SER A 34 0.45 0.44 8.73
N THR A 35 -0.15 -0.72 8.93
CA THR A 35 -0.72 -1.50 7.83
C THR A 35 -1.86 -2.39 8.27
N LEU A 36 -2.48 -3.02 7.29
CA LEU A 36 -3.50 -4.04 7.48
C LEU A 36 -2.96 -5.40 7.02
N SER A 37 -3.26 -6.44 7.79
CA SER A 37 -2.95 -7.79 7.39
C SER A 37 -3.98 -8.28 6.35
N ARG A 38 -3.61 -9.12 5.43
CA ARG A 38 -2.23 -9.52 5.17
C ARG A 38 -1.60 -8.75 4.02
N GLY A 39 -2.43 -8.07 3.17
CA GLY A 39 -1.98 -7.46 1.93
C GLY A 39 -0.85 -6.45 2.07
N GLY A 40 -0.85 -5.70 3.15
CA GLY A 40 0.17 -4.67 3.38
C GLY A 40 1.44 -5.15 4.08
N LEU A 41 1.51 -6.41 4.53
CA LEU A 41 2.65 -6.88 5.34
C LEU A 41 3.97 -6.85 4.58
N VAL A 42 4.02 -7.40 3.38
CA VAL A 42 5.26 -7.43 2.58
C VAL A 42 5.66 -6.05 2.10
N PRO A 43 4.76 -5.25 1.50
CA PRO A 43 5.09 -3.87 1.13
C PRO A 43 5.61 -3.04 2.31
N SER A 44 5.00 -3.19 3.49
CA SER A 44 5.41 -2.46 4.69
C SER A 44 6.83 -2.80 5.11
N ARG A 45 7.21 -4.07 5.11
CA ARG A 45 8.57 -4.49 5.45
C ARG A 45 9.58 -3.92 4.46
N LEU A 46 9.28 -3.98 3.17
CA LEU A 46 10.18 -3.49 2.14
C LEU A 46 10.36 -1.97 2.21
N LEU A 47 9.27 -1.23 2.42
CA LEU A 47 9.33 0.23 2.59
C LEU A 47 10.04 0.61 3.89
N ALA A 48 9.80 -0.12 4.97
CA ALA A 48 10.47 0.12 6.25
C ALA A 48 11.98 -0.01 6.10
N ASP A 49 12.44 -1.04 5.41
CA ASP A 49 13.88 -1.23 5.15
C ASP A 49 14.43 -0.08 4.28
N SER A 50 13.70 0.30 3.23
CA SER A 50 14.13 1.37 2.31
C SER A 50 14.17 2.76 2.96
N LEU A 51 13.24 3.04 3.88
CA LEU A 51 13.09 4.33 4.54
C LEU A 51 13.78 4.38 5.92
N ASP A 52 14.41 3.28 6.35
CA ASP A 52 15.02 3.14 7.67
C ASP A 52 14.04 3.41 8.82
N ILE A 53 12.83 2.88 8.69
CA ILE A 53 11.80 2.92 9.74
C ILE A 53 11.79 1.57 10.43
N LYS A 54 11.87 1.58 11.78
CA LYS A 54 12.03 0.34 12.56
C LYS A 54 10.71 -0.25 13.05
N LYS A 55 9.68 0.60 13.22
CA LYS A 55 8.41 0.18 13.83
C LYS A 55 7.34 -0.04 12.77
N ILE A 56 6.71 -1.21 12.81
CA ILE A 56 5.56 -1.53 11.96
C ILE A 56 4.43 -1.96 12.88
N PHE A 57 3.29 -1.27 12.77
CA PHE A 57 2.06 -1.60 13.50
C PHE A 57 1.05 -2.24 12.54
N VAL A 58 0.41 -3.31 12.99
CA VAL A 58 -0.51 -4.08 12.16
C VAL A 58 -1.89 -4.12 12.81
N ASP A 59 -2.92 -3.85 12.01
CA ASP A 59 -4.34 -3.98 12.40
C ASP A 59 -4.71 -3.22 13.68
N GLN A 60 -4.22 -1.99 13.80
CA GLN A 60 -4.51 -1.14 14.95
C GLN A 60 -5.94 -0.59 14.89
N SER A 61 -6.57 -0.44 16.07
CA SER A 61 -7.90 0.18 16.19
C SER A 61 -7.83 1.71 16.05
N ILE A 62 -6.71 2.31 16.42
CA ILE A 62 -6.44 3.75 16.25
C ILE A 62 -5.10 3.87 15.54
N VAL A 63 -5.08 4.66 14.46
CA VAL A 63 -3.89 4.85 13.62
C VAL A 63 -3.35 6.26 13.86
N SER A 64 -2.05 6.36 14.12
CA SER A 64 -1.39 7.66 14.25
C SER A 64 -1.15 8.28 12.88
N SER A 65 -1.40 9.58 12.74
CA SER A 65 -1.06 10.34 11.54
C SER A 65 0.45 10.54 11.37
N ASP A 66 1.25 10.29 12.40
CA ASP A 66 2.72 10.27 12.32
C ASP A 66 3.25 8.96 11.74
N SER A 67 2.39 7.99 11.53
CA SER A 67 2.68 6.72 10.89
C SER A 67 2.37 6.79 9.41
N LEU A 68 3.26 6.27 8.58
CA LEU A 68 3.01 6.10 7.16
C LEU A 68 2.15 4.85 6.97
N PHE A 69 0.94 5.00 6.44
CA PHE A 69 0.05 3.85 6.24
C PHE A 69 0.34 3.21 4.89
N VAL A 70 0.56 1.90 4.88
CA VAL A 70 0.96 1.15 3.68
C VAL A 70 0.00 0.00 3.42
N ASP A 71 -0.46 -0.12 2.18
CA ASP A 71 -1.27 -1.25 1.72
C ASP A 71 -0.74 -1.68 0.33
N ASP A 72 -1.24 -2.80 -0.18
CA ASP A 72 -0.79 -3.32 -1.48
C ASP A 72 -1.41 -2.57 -2.66
N ILE A 73 -2.70 -2.30 -2.61
CA ILE A 73 -3.44 -1.68 -3.71
C ILE A 73 -4.55 -0.76 -3.19
N PHE A 74 -4.73 0.38 -3.85
CA PHE A 74 -5.94 1.19 -3.75
C PHE A 74 -6.89 0.73 -4.85
N ASP A 75 -7.93 -0.01 -4.50
CA ASP A 75 -8.87 -0.58 -5.46
C ASP A 75 -10.18 0.20 -5.49
N THR A 76 -11.12 -0.10 -4.60
CA THR A 76 -12.39 0.62 -4.51
C THR A 76 -12.33 1.85 -3.60
N GLY A 77 -11.27 1.95 -2.81
CA GLY A 77 -11.14 2.98 -1.77
C GLY A 77 -11.71 2.56 -0.44
N LYS A 78 -12.23 1.33 -0.32
CA LYS A 78 -12.84 0.85 0.93
C LYS A 78 -11.83 0.83 2.08
N SER A 79 -10.64 0.28 1.86
CA SER A 79 -9.60 0.21 2.90
C SER A 79 -9.17 1.61 3.35
N PHE A 80 -9.03 2.55 2.42
CA PHE A 80 -8.72 3.94 2.73
C PHE A 80 -9.81 4.57 3.59
N ASN A 81 -11.08 4.43 3.17
CA ASN A 81 -12.21 5.01 3.89
C ASN A 81 -12.38 4.42 5.29
N ASP A 82 -12.20 3.12 5.42
CA ASP A 82 -12.26 2.43 6.72
C ASP A 82 -11.11 2.89 7.63
N THR A 83 -9.92 3.07 7.07
CA THR A 83 -8.73 3.45 7.84
C THR A 83 -8.78 4.90 8.29
N ILE A 84 -9.18 5.82 7.41
CA ILE A 84 -9.18 7.26 7.73
C ILE A 84 -10.09 7.59 8.89
N SER A 85 -11.16 6.79 9.09
CA SER A 85 -12.06 6.95 10.24
C SER A 85 -11.40 6.61 11.58
N LYS A 86 -10.26 5.91 11.56
CA LYS A 86 -9.50 5.50 12.74
C LYS A 86 -8.28 6.38 13.02
N VAL A 87 -8.01 7.35 12.16
CA VAL A 87 -6.81 8.19 12.26
C VAL A 87 -7.05 9.33 13.23
N ASP A 88 -6.08 9.56 14.12
CA ASP A 88 -6.16 10.62 15.14
C ASP A 88 -6.22 12.02 14.54
N ASN A 89 -5.48 12.27 13.46
CA ASN A 89 -5.49 13.55 12.73
C ASN A 89 -5.61 13.27 11.23
N PRO A 90 -6.84 13.09 10.71
CA PRO A 90 -7.06 12.70 9.32
C PRO A 90 -6.44 13.65 8.29
N SER A 91 -6.33 14.94 8.60
CA SER A 91 -5.77 15.91 7.65
C SER A 91 -4.29 15.71 7.37
N LYS A 92 -3.56 15.03 8.27
CA LYS A 92 -2.13 14.72 8.14
C LYS A 92 -1.86 13.31 7.66
N PHE A 93 -2.89 12.50 7.44
CA PHE A 93 -2.76 11.10 7.10
C PHE A 93 -2.21 10.93 5.69
N ILE A 94 -1.20 10.06 5.53
CA ILE A 94 -0.64 9.64 4.24
C ILE A 94 -0.84 8.14 4.07
N PHE A 95 -1.44 7.77 2.95
CA PHE A 95 -1.75 6.39 2.58
C PHE A 95 -0.95 6.03 1.34
N VAL A 96 -0.14 4.97 1.44
CA VAL A 96 0.77 4.54 0.37
C VAL A 96 0.37 3.17 -0.12
N THR A 97 0.31 2.99 -1.45
CA THR A 97 0.06 1.69 -2.07
C THR A 97 1.04 1.45 -3.21
N LEU A 98 1.28 0.18 -3.52
CA LEU A 98 2.07 -0.19 -4.70
C LEU A 98 1.32 0.14 -5.98
N PHE A 99 0.04 -0.23 -6.01
CA PHE A 99 -0.83 0.01 -7.16
C PHE A 99 -2.04 0.85 -6.78
N ALA A 100 -2.55 1.57 -7.76
CA ALA A 100 -3.87 2.20 -7.68
C ALA A 100 -4.71 1.75 -8.88
N ARG A 101 -5.97 1.38 -8.60
CA ARG A 101 -6.88 0.93 -9.67
C ARG A 101 -7.09 2.06 -10.67
N ARG A 102 -6.82 1.77 -11.95
CA ARG A 102 -6.98 2.74 -13.03
C ARG A 102 -8.45 3.16 -13.14
N GLY A 103 -8.68 4.45 -13.37
CA GLY A 103 -10.03 4.99 -13.60
C GLY A 103 -10.78 5.36 -12.32
N MET A 104 -10.17 5.23 -11.16
CA MET A 104 -10.78 5.64 -9.89
C MET A 104 -10.40 7.07 -9.54
N LYS A 105 -11.19 7.71 -8.67
CA LYS A 105 -10.80 8.96 -8.03
C LYS A 105 -9.94 8.67 -6.83
N TYR A 106 -8.81 9.36 -6.72
CA TYR A 106 -7.85 9.16 -5.64
C TYR A 106 -7.91 10.31 -4.64
N PRO A 107 -7.88 10.00 -3.32
CA PRO A 107 -7.75 11.06 -2.32
C PRO A 107 -6.38 11.73 -2.43
N LYS A 108 -6.29 12.98 -1.97
CA LYS A 108 -5.03 13.74 -2.00
C LYS A 108 -3.93 13.08 -1.16
N GLN A 109 -4.31 12.33 -0.14
CA GLN A 109 -3.39 11.66 0.77
C GLN A 109 -2.79 10.38 0.18
N LEU A 110 -3.26 9.93 -0.98
CA LEU A 110 -2.75 8.71 -1.61
C LEU A 110 -1.45 8.99 -2.36
N ILE A 111 -0.43 8.20 -2.05
CA ILE A 111 0.79 8.08 -2.83
C ILE A 111 0.83 6.65 -3.37
N TYR A 112 0.91 6.48 -4.67
CA TYR A 112 0.95 5.14 -5.27
C TYR A 112 2.14 5.00 -6.21
N GLY A 113 2.58 3.75 -6.41
CA GLY A 113 3.71 3.46 -7.29
C GLY A 113 3.34 3.55 -8.77
N THR A 114 2.29 2.84 -9.16
CA THR A 114 1.77 2.87 -10.53
C THR A 114 0.29 2.51 -10.55
N LYS A 115 -0.37 2.81 -11.66
CA LYS A 115 -1.76 2.40 -11.89
C LYS A 115 -1.79 0.97 -12.43
N THR A 116 -2.88 0.25 -12.16
CA THR A 116 -3.12 -1.05 -12.81
C THR A 116 -3.24 -0.85 -14.32
N SER A 117 -2.92 -1.89 -15.09
CA SER A 117 -2.99 -1.81 -16.56
C SER A 117 -4.45 -1.76 -17.06
N ASP A 118 -5.35 -2.46 -16.37
CA ASP A 118 -6.77 -2.56 -16.71
C ASP A 118 -7.57 -3.01 -15.48
N ASN A 119 -8.72 -3.66 -15.69
CA ASN A 119 -9.57 -4.19 -14.62
C ASN A 119 -9.15 -5.59 -14.16
N SER A 120 -8.02 -6.12 -14.61
CA SER A 120 -7.54 -7.43 -14.23
C SER A 120 -7.23 -7.51 -12.74
N TYR A 121 -7.36 -8.71 -12.20
CA TYR A 121 -6.97 -9.01 -10.83
C TYR A 121 -5.45 -8.93 -10.71
N VAL A 122 -4.95 -8.15 -9.76
CA VAL A 122 -3.51 -8.00 -9.53
C VAL A 122 -3.03 -9.14 -8.64
N VAL A 123 -2.09 -9.95 -9.14
CA VAL A 123 -1.50 -11.06 -8.39
C VAL A 123 -0.08 -10.69 -8.03
N PHE A 124 0.14 -10.40 -6.75
CA PHE A 124 1.47 -10.11 -6.23
C PHE A 124 2.29 -11.38 -6.06
N PRO A 125 3.62 -11.31 -6.05
CA PRO A 125 4.44 -12.53 -5.93
C PRO A 125 4.22 -13.28 -4.62
N TRP A 126 3.86 -12.57 -3.53
CA TRP A 126 3.53 -13.19 -2.25
C TRP A 126 2.10 -13.74 -2.17
N ASP A 127 1.23 -13.40 -3.11
CA ASP A 127 -0.18 -13.83 -3.14
C ASP A 127 -0.44 -15.00 -4.07
N LYS A 128 0.57 -15.51 -4.74
CA LYS A 128 0.41 -16.53 -5.77
C LYS A 128 -0.33 -17.76 -5.27
N LEU A 129 0.05 -18.27 -4.10
CA LEU A 129 -0.57 -19.45 -3.53
C LEU A 129 -2.02 -19.18 -3.11
N GLU A 130 -2.28 -18.02 -2.51
CA GLU A 130 -3.63 -17.60 -2.12
C GLU A 130 -4.53 -17.48 -3.35
N PHE A 131 -4.04 -16.86 -4.42
CA PHE A 131 -4.78 -16.74 -5.68
C PHE A 131 -5.10 -18.12 -6.26
N GLU A 132 -4.13 -19.02 -6.34
CA GLU A 132 -4.34 -20.37 -6.84
C GLU A 132 -5.39 -21.13 -6.03
N ASN A 133 -5.39 -20.99 -4.71
CA ASN A 133 -6.37 -21.64 -3.84
C ASN A 133 -7.79 -21.08 -4.02
N ASN A 134 -7.92 -19.78 -4.27
CA ASN A 134 -9.23 -19.12 -4.43
C ASN A 134 -9.87 -19.36 -5.79
N PHE A 135 -9.08 -19.64 -6.82
CA PHE A 135 -9.54 -19.71 -8.21
C PHE A 135 -9.29 -21.08 -8.87
N LYS A 136 -9.10 -22.11 -8.07
CA LYS A 136 -8.98 -23.48 -8.59
C LYS A 136 -10.25 -23.97 -9.26
#